data_bb993290d3bc488416a2571fd05af0ad
#
_entry.id   bb993290d3bc488416a2571fd05af0ad
#
_cell.length_a   1.000
_cell.length_b   1.000
_cell.length_c   1.000
_cell.angle_alpha   90.00
_cell.angle_beta   90.00
_cell.angle_gamma   90.00
#
_symmetry.space_group_name_H-M   'P 1'
#
loop_
_entity.id
_entity.type
_entity.pdbx_description
1 polymer ?
#
loop_
_entity_poly.entity_id
_entity_poly.type
_entity_poly.pdbx_seq_one_letter_code
_entity_poly.pdbx_strand_id
1 'polypeptide(L)'
;MASWTLYPAYFDLAADFGSLTTVFALQGERLTKDPLSEVIRIERNGVRYYVKRYSGAGKGLRRYLGRPRVKAEWQNLMLFRRWGIPTAPIVAYGMERRGGAFLRGALITRELEQTDDLALLATTHDARLRDPRWVQEVSLQLARSTRAMHDRSFAHNDLKWRNLLVDPQRRLYLIDCPTGAFWHGPFLQRRIVKDLACLDKVAKYQLSRTQRLRFYLQYCQRKRLVDKDKPRIRQILNYFQGRE
;
A
#
# COMPACT_ATOMS: atom_id res chain seq x y z
N MET A 1 1.90 25.43 -12.23
CA MET A 1 0.46 25.24 -12.00
C MET A 1 0.26 24.27 -10.85
N ALA A 2 -0.59 24.62 -9.87
CA ALA A 2 -1.02 23.73 -8.81
C ALA A 2 -2.30 23.02 -9.24
N SER A 3 -2.37 21.70 -9.07
CA SER A 3 -3.60 20.93 -9.19
C SER A 3 -3.93 20.37 -7.81
N TRP A 4 -5.13 20.65 -7.31
CA TRP A 4 -5.62 20.15 -6.04
C TRP A 4 -7.06 19.70 -6.18
N THR A 5 -7.39 18.58 -5.57
CA THR A 5 -8.75 18.02 -5.58
C THR A 5 -9.12 17.63 -4.17
N LEU A 6 -10.19 18.21 -3.64
CA LEU A 6 -10.89 17.78 -2.45
C LEU A 6 -12.14 17.01 -2.88
N TYR A 7 -12.35 15.82 -2.35
CA TYR A 7 -13.55 15.04 -2.69
C TYR A 7 -14.81 15.70 -2.11
N PRO A 8 -15.93 15.69 -2.86
CA PRO A 8 -17.19 16.35 -2.43
C PRO A 8 -17.68 15.92 -1.05
N ALA A 9 -17.49 14.68 -0.66
CA ALA A 9 -17.88 14.14 0.64
C ALA A 9 -17.15 14.80 1.84
N TYR A 10 -16.16 15.68 1.59
CA TYR A 10 -15.34 16.35 2.59
C TYR A 10 -15.30 17.86 2.39
N PHE A 11 -16.27 18.47 1.70
CA PHE A 11 -16.31 19.91 1.49
C PHE A 11 -16.52 20.69 2.79
N ASP A 12 -17.06 20.09 3.83
CA ASP A 12 -17.14 20.63 5.19
C ASP A 12 -15.74 20.89 5.80
N LEU A 13 -14.70 20.21 5.29
CA LEU A 13 -13.30 20.37 5.71
C LEU A 13 -12.49 21.28 4.75
N ALA A 14 -13.14 22.04 3.89
CA ALA A 14 -12.46 22.88 2.89
C ALA A 14 -11.56 23.95 3.51
N ALA A 15 -11.85 24.44 4.72
CA ALA A 15 -11.00 25.38 5.44
C ALA A 15 -9.59 24.81 5.70
N ASP A 16 -9.49 23.50 6.04
CA ASP A 16 -8.23 22.82 6.29
C ASP A 16 -7.66 22.14 5.03
N PHE A 17 -8.51 21.52 4.21
CA PHE A 17 -8.11 20.63 3.12
C PHE A 17 -8.37 21.20 1.73
N GLY A 18 -8.90 22.42 1.61
CA GLY A 18 -9.33 22.99 0.35
C GLY A 18 -8.19 23.41 -0.59
N SER A 19 -6.98 23.56 -0.09
CA SER A 19 -5.83 23.94 -0.92
C SER A 19 -4.53 23.26 -0.48
N LEU A 20 -3.60 23.12 -1.42
CA LEU A 20 -2.27 22.58 -1.12
C LEU A 20 -1.51 23.48 -0.12
N THR A 21 -1.75 24.79 -0.15
CA THR A 21 -1.11 25.75 0.76
C THR A 21 -1.59 25.55 2.19
N THR A 22 -2.91 25.47 2.42
CA THR A 22 -3.47 25.20 3.74
C THR A 22 -3.00 23.84 4.27
N VAL A 23 -2.99 22.81 3.43
CA VAL A 23 -2.53 21.47 3.80
C VAL A 23 -1.06 21.46 4.24
N PHE A 24 -0.19 22.26 3.63
CA PHE A 24 1.21 22.37 4.05
C PHE A 24 1.39 23.18 5.35
N ALA A 25 0.43 24.03 5.71
CA ALA A 25 0.43 24.79 6.96
C ALA A 25 -0.16 24.02 8.16
N LEU A 26 -0.88 22.91 7.92
CA LEU A 26 -1.50 22.13 9.00
C LEU A 26 -0.47 21.67 10.04
N GLN A 27 -0.86 21.72 11.30
CA GLN A 27 -0.11 21.13 12.41
C GLN A 27 -0.81 19.86 12.88
N GLY A 28 -0.04 18.86 13.29
CA GLY A 28 -0.56 17.57 13.76
C GLY A 28 0.53 16.71 14.36
N GLU A 29 0.13 15.54 14.84
CA GLU A 29 1.06 14.54 15.34
C GLU A 29 1.89 14.00 14.20
N ARG A 30 3.21 14.18 14.28
CA ARG A 30 4.13 13.65 13.26
C ARG A 30 4.37 12.17 13.48
N LEU A 31 3.99 11.35 12.48
CA LEU A 31 4.18 9.90 12.52
C LEU A 31 5.49 9.47 11.87
N THR A 32 5.83 10.05 10.72
CA THR A 32 7.08 9.76 10.02
C THR A 32 7.63 11.01 9.35
N LYS A 33 8.96 11.06 9.20
CA LYS A 33 9.65 12.10 8.46
C LYS A 33 10.85 11.52 7.73
N ASP A 34 10.82 11.64 6.41
CA ASP A 34 11.92 11.37 5.50
C ASP A 34 12.42 12.68 4.89
N PRO A 35 13.61 12.73 4.26
CA PRO A 35 14.12 13.94 3.61
C PRO A 35 13.18 14.53 2.54
N LEU A 36 12.30 13.72 1.95
CA LEU A 36 11.43 14.13 0.84
C LEU A 36 9.94 14.06 1.18
N SER A 37 9.57 13.50 2.32
CA SER A 37 8.16 13.37 2.72
C SER A 37 7.99 13.32 4.23
N GLU A 38 6.82 13.74 4.69
CA GLU A 38 6.38 13.55 6.07
C GLU A 38 4.93 13.08 6.10
N VAL A 39 4.57 12.38 7.15
CA VAL A 39 3.18 12.02 7.45
C VAL A 39 2.82 12.59 8.81
N ILE A 40 1.75 13.37 8.84
CA ILE A 40 1.14 13.83 10.08
C ILE A 40 -0.26 13.23 10.23
N ARG A 41 -0.67 13.00 11.46
CA ARG A 41 -2.03 12.64 11.83
C ARG A 41 -2.71 13.87 12.42
N ILE A 42 -3.91 14.15 11.95
CA ILE A 42 -4.75 15.23 12.47
C ILE A 42 -6.14 14.69 12.76
N GLU A 43 -6.84 15.34 13.68
CA GLU A 43 -8.23 15.00 14.00
C GLU A 43 -9.14 16.18 13.69
N ARG A 44 -10.28 15.91 13.05
CA ARG A 44 -11.35 16.88 12.78
C ARG A 44 -12.69 16.22 12.98
N ASN A 45 -13.53 16.84 13.79
CA ASN A 45 -14.88 16.33 14.10
C ASN A 45 -14.87 14.88 14.63
N GLY A 46 -13.87 14.52 15.47
CA GLY A 46 -13.72 13.16 15.99
C GLY A 46 -13.20 12.11 14.99
N VAL A 47 -12.88 12.53 13.77
CA VAL A 47 -12.33 11.66 12.73
C VAL A 47 -10.86 11.98 12.51
N ARG A 48 -10.04 10.93 12.38
CA ARG A 48 -8.61 11.05 12.11
C ARG A 48 -8.31 10.99 10.63
N TYR A 49 -7.31 11.81 10.23
CA TYR A 49 -6.84 11.90 8.84
C TYR A 49 -5.32 11.81 8.81
N TYR A 50 -4.80 11.08 7.84
CA TYR A 50 -3.37 11.01 7.56
C TYR A 50 -3.04 11.93 6.40
N VAL A 51 -2.21 12.92 6.67
CA VAL A 51 -1.76 13.92 5.69
C VAL A 51 -0.33 13.60 5.32
N LYS A 52 -0.13 13.05 4.13
CA LYS A 52 1.18 12.72 3.59
C LYS A 52 1.63 13.84 2.65
N ARG A 53 2.70 14.54 3.02
CA ARG A 53 3.26 15.66 2.28
C ARG A 53 4.57 15.26 1.64
N TYR A 54 4.77 15.68 0.40
CA TYR A 54 5.99 15.46 -0.37
C TYR A 54 6.58 16.82 -0.76
N SER A 55 7.79 17.12 -0.27
CA SER A 55 8.52 18.38 -0.49
C SER A 55 9.57 18.30 -1.57
N GLY A 56 9.67 17.18 -2.30
CA GLY A 56 10.62 17.00 -3.39
C GLY A 56 10.44 15.69 -4.13
N ALA A 57 11.03 15.62 -5.33
CA ALA A 57 11.04 14.41 -6.18
C ALA A 57 12.44 13.82 -6.34
N GLY A 58 13.38 14.16 -5.46
CA GLY A 58 14.81 13.81 -5.58
C GLY A 58 15.66 14.89 -6.27
N LYS A 59 16.97 14.61 -6.46
CA LYS A 59 17.94 15.54 -7.04
C LYS A 59 17.98 15.46 -8.57
N GLY A 60 18.39 16.57 -9.22
CA GLY A 60 18.68 16.63 -10.66
C GLY A 60 17.45 16.43 -11.54
N LEU A 61 17.60 15.70 -12.65
CA LEU A 61 16.57 15.47 -13.66
C LEU A 61 15.35 14.70 -13.16
N ARG A 62 15.44 14.01 -12.03
CA ARG A 62 14.31 13.23 -11.45
C ARG A 62 13.10 14.10 -11.07
N ARG A 63 13.31 15.41 -10.83
CA ARG A 63 12.22 16.37 -10.56
C ARG A 63 11.37 16.69 -11.78
N TYR A 64 11.92 16.49 -12.98
CA TYR A 64 11.25 16.74 -14.27
C TYR A 64 10.69 15.46 -14.89
N LEU A 65 11.40 14.35 -14.71
CA LEU A 65 11.11 13.08 -15.37
C LEU A 65 10.36 12.12 -14.45
N GLY A 66 9.47 11.36 -15.05
CA GLY A 66 8.73 10.30 -14.37
C GLY A 66 7.48 10.78 -13.61
N ARG A 67 6.84 9.81 -12.95
CA ARG A 67 5.65 10.02 -12.14
C ARG A 67 6.05 10.32 -10.69
N PRO A 68 5.77 11.52 -10.13
CA PRO A 68 6.05 11.82 -8.74
C PRO A 68 5.43 10.80 -7.79
N ARG A 69 6.12 10.48 -6.69
CA ARG A 69 5.66 9.46 -5.73
C ARG A 69 4.24 9.72 -5.23
N VAL A 70 3.95 10.97 -4.86
CA VAL A 70 2.61 11.37 -4.42
C VAL A 70 1.55 11.08 -5.50
N LYS A 71 1.84 11.42 -6.77
CA LYS A 71 0.94 11.14 -7.89
C LYS A 71 0.76 9.64 -8.10
N ALA A 72 1.85 8.87 -8.00
CA ALA A 72 1.79 7.42 -8.08
C ALA A 72 0.88 6.85 -7.00
N GLU A 73 1.03 7.32 -5.76
CA GLU A 73 0.29 6.80 -4.62
C GLU A 73 -1.23 7.02 -4.77
N TRP A 74 -1.70 8.27 -4.99
CA TRP A 74 -3.15 8.47 -5.12
C TRP A 74 -3.74 7.77 -6.33
N GLN A 75 -3.03 7.73 -7.47
CA GLN A 75 -3.50 7.02 -8.66
C GLN A 75 -3.62 5.51 -8.40
N ASN A 76 -2.65 4.92 -7.69
CA ASN A 76 -2.67 3.50 -7.36
C ASN A 76 -3.80 3.16 -6.37
N LEU A 77 -4.06 4.01 -5.36
CA LEU A 77 -5.22 3.83 -4.47
C LEU A 77 -6.56 3.95 -5.24
N MET A 78 -6.65 4.87 -6.22
CA MET A 78 -7.82 4.95 -7.10
C MET A 78 -8.00 3.68 -7.95
N LEU A 79 -6.90 3.10 -8.45
CA LEU A 79 -6.92 1.83 -9.16
C LEU A 79 -7.39 0.70 -8.25
N PHE A 80 -6.90 0.63 -7.01
CA PHE A 80 -7.34 -0.37 -6.02
C PHE A 80 -8.85 -0.28 -5.81
N ARG A 81 -9.38 0.91 -5.57
CA ARG A 81 -10.83 1.13 -5.42
C ARG A 81 -11.60 0.67 -6.66
N ARG A 82 -11.11 1.00 -7.87
CA ARG A 82 -11.73 0.57 -9.14
C ARG A 82 -11.71 -0.95 -9.32
N TRP A 83 -10.69 -1.62 -8.80
CA TRP A 83 -10.54 -3.07 -8.89
C TRP A 83 -11.24 -3.83 -7.74
N GLY A 84 -11.95 -3.12 -6.87
CA GLY A 84 -12.62 -3.71 -5.71
C GLY A 84 -11.65 -4.18 -4.61
N ILE A 85 -10.41 -3.65 -4.60
CA ILE A 85 -9.44 -3.89 -3.53
C ILE A 85 -9.67 -2.83 -2.45
N PRO A 86 -10.03 -3.23 -1.20
CA PRO A 86 -10.27 -2.27 -0.13
C PRO A 86 -9.00 -1.49 0.20
N THR A 87 -9.15 -0.17 0.39
CA THR A 87 -8.06 0.74 0.74
C THR A 87 -8.60 1.94 1.51
N ALA A 88 -7.72 2.74 2.12
CA ALA A 88 -8.11 3.94 2.83
C ALA A 88 -8.84 4.94 1.91
N PRO A 89 -9.96 5.55 2.37
CA PRO A 89 -10.67 6.56 1.61
C PRO A 89 -9.78 7.77 1.34
N ILE A 90 -9.66 8.16 0.07
CA ILE A 90 -8.96 9.39 -0.31
C ILE A 90 -9.89 10.57 -0.01
N VAL A 91 -9.36 11.56 0.70
CA VAL A 91 -10.04 12.81 1.06
C VAL A 91 -9.66 13.92 0.09
N ALA A 92 -8.36 14.15 -0.08
CA ALA A 92 -7.84 15.14 -1.00
C ALA A 92 -6.46 14.73 -1.53
N TYR A 93 -6.11 15.24 -2.70
CA TYR A 93 -4.81 14.99 -3.31
C TYR A 93 -4.46 16.06 -4.33
N GLY A 94 -3.18 16.21 -4.56
CA GLY A 94 -2.69 17.05 -5.62
C GLY A 94 -1.22 17.36 -5.52
N MET A 95 -0.76 18.19 -6.46
CA MET A 95 0.65 18.58 -6.52
C MET A 95 0.81 19.92 -7.21
N GLU A 96 1.94 20.55 -6.96
CA GLU A 96 2.40 21.78 -7.60
C GLU A 96 3.63 21.50 -8.45
N ARG A 97 3.65 22.08 -9.65
CA ARG A 97 4.82 22.11 -10.53
C ARG A 97 5.18 23.54 -10.89
N ARG A 98 6.48 23.82 -10.98
CA ARG A 98 7.01 25.10 -11.45
C ARG A 98 8.04 24.86 -12.56
N GLY A 99 7.84 25.46 -13.73
CA GLY A 99 8.70 25.22 -14.88
C GLY A 99 8.82 23.73 -15.26
N GLY A 100 7.71 22.97 -15.16
CA GLY A 100 7.71 21.52 -15.42
C GLY A 100 8.22 20.66 -14.26
N ALA A 101 9.03 21.21 -13.35
CA ALA A 101 9.57 20.50 -12.20
C ALA A 101 8.50 20.26 -11.12
N PHE A 102 8.51 19.08 -10.50
CA PHE A 102 7.74 18.83 -9.29
C PHE A 102 8.29 19.69 -8.14
N LEU A 103 7.41 20.44 -7.50
CA LEU A 103 7.76 21.30 -6.36
C LEU A 103 7.33 20.63 -5.04
N ARG A 104 6.05 20.37 -4.90
CA ARG A 104 5.44 19.74 -3.71
C ARG A 104 4.12 19.07 -4.05
N GLY A 105 3.65 18.22 -3.19
CA GLY A 105 2.34 17.59 -3.32
C GLY A 105 1.89 16.93 -2.03
N ALA A 106 0.60 16.63 -1.94
CA ALA A 106 0.06 15.94 -0.78
C ALA A 106 -1.05 14.96 -1.15
N LEU A 107 -1.22 13.98 -0.27
CA LEU A 107 -2.32 13.04 -0.27
C LEU A 107 -2.90 13.00 1.14
N ILE A 108 -4.23 13.14 1.25
CA ILE A 108 -4.95 13.00 2.51
C ILE A 108 -5.85 11.79 2.41
N THR A 109 -5.74 10.91 3.39
CA THR A 109 -6.62 9.75 3.54
C THR A 109 -7.32 9.79 4.90
N ARG A 110 -8.57 9.31 4.95
CA ARG A 110 -9.28 9.10 6.20
C ARG A 110 -8.74 7.84 6.87
N GLU A 111 -8.66 7.86 8.21
CA GLU A 111 -8.30 6.68 8.98
C GLU A 111 -9.29 5.54 8.72
N LEU A 112 -8.74 4.33 8.66
CA LEU A 112 -9.51 3.10 8.77
C LEU A 112 -9.61 2.77 10.26
N GLU A 113 -10.75 3.08 10.85
CA GLU A 113 -10.98 2.97 12.29
C GLU A 113 -10.84 1.52 12.76
N GLN A 114 -10.31 1.33 13.97
CA GLN A 114 -10.16 0.02 14.61
C GLN A 114 -9.38 -1.00 13.76
N THR A 115 -8.46 -0.56 12.92
CA THR A 115 -7.60 -1.46 12.16
C THR A 115 -6.23 -1.61 12.79
N ASP A 116 -5.68 -2.82 12.72
CA ASP A 116 -4.30 -3.11 13.05
C ASP A 116 -3.53 -3.51 11.79
N ASP A 117 -2.27 -3.10 11.67
CA ASP A 117 -1.41 -3.61 10.61
C ASP A 117 -0.85 -5.00 10.96
N LEU A 118 -0.70 -5.85 9.93
CA LEU A 118 -0.24 -7.23 10.14
C LEU A 118 1.18 -7.30 10.70
N ALA A 119 2.04 -6.30 10.49
CA ALA A 119 3.39 -6.30 11.05
C ALA A 119 3.35 -6.03 12.56
N LEU A 120 2.45 -5.17 13.02
CA LEU A 120 2.19 -4.97 14.44
C LEU A 120 1.73 -6.27 15.08
N LEU A 121 0.73 -6.96 14.50
CA LEU A 121 0.28 -8.26 15.00
C LEU A 121 1.41 -9.29 15.07
N ALA A 122 2.32 -9.28 14.09
CA ALA A 122 3.47 -10.18 14.07
C ALA A 122 4.48 -9.86 15.19
N THR A 123 4.78 -8.58 15.44
CA THR A 123 5.76 -8.17 16.46
C THR A 123 5.22 -8.32 17.88
N THR A 124 3.91 -8.18 18.08
CA THR A 124 3.24 -8.37 19.39
C THR A 124 2.84 -9.83 19.63
N HIS A 125 3.14 -10.74 18.70
CA HIS A 125 2.71 -12.15 18.79
C HIS A 125 1.21 -12.32 19.04
N ASP A 126 0.39 -11.50 18.38
CA ASP A 126 -1.06 -11.45 18.57
C ASP A 126 -1.71 -12.83 18.36
N ALA A 127 -2.68 -13.17 19.23
CA ALA A 127 -3.36 -14.45 19.21
C ALA A 127 -4.12 -14.73 17.89
N ARG A 128 -4.55 -13.68 17.17
CA ARG A 128 -5.22 -13.80 15.87
C ARG A 128 -4.38 -14.54 14.84
N LEU A 129 -3.04 -14.39 14.86
CA LEU A 129 -2.14 -15.11 13.95
C LEU A 129 -2.05 -16.61 14.25
N ARG A 130 -2.51 -17.05 15.41
CA ARG A 130 -2.60 -18.47 15.81
C ARG A 130 -3.97 -19.08 15.57
N ASP A 131 -5.02 -18.26 15.32
CA ASP A 131 -6.35 -18.75 14.94
C ASP A 131 -6.37 -19.18 13.45
N PRO A 132 -6.54 -20.49 13.16
CA PRO A 132 -6.53 -20.98 11.78
C PRO A 132 -7.65 -20.41 10.90
N ARG A 133 -8.82 -20.08 11.50
CA ARG A 133 -9.96 -19.52 10.77
C ARG A 133 -9.66 -18.07 10.38
N TRP A 134 -9.18 -17.27 11.33
CA TRP A 134 -8.80 -15.89 11.08
C TRP A 134 -7.72 -15.80 9.99
N VAL A 135 -6.65 -16.59 10.12
CA VAL A 135 -5.57 -16.65 9.14
C VAL A 135 -6.09 -17.05 7.76
N GLN A 136 -7.00 -18.02 7.68
CA GLN A 136 -7.56 -18.47 6.42
C GLN A 136 -8.39 -17.37 5.73
N GLU A 137 -9.25 -16.67 6.47
CA GLU A 137 -10.11 -15.61 5.93
C GLU A 137 -9.30 -14.41 5.43
N VAL A 138 -8.35 -13.92 6.23
CA VAL A 138 -7.48 -12.80 5.87
C VAL A 138 -6.55 -13.17 4.71
N SER A 139 -5.95 -14.37 4.74
CA SER A 139 -5.09 -14.87 3.65
C SER A 139 -5.84 -15.00 2.33
N LEU A 140 -7.11 -15.42 2.35
CA LEU A 140 -7.92 -15.53 1.14
C LEU A 140 -8.18 -14.15 0.51
N GLN A 141 -8.50 -13.14 1.32
CA GLN A 141 -8.70 -11.77 0.84
C GLN A 141 -7.39 -11.20 0.26
N LEU A 142 -6.26 -11.43 0.95
CA LEU A 142 -4.94 -11.02 0.47
C LEU A 142 -4.58 -11.71 -0.85
N ALA A 143 -4.81 -13.01 -0.96
CA ALA A 143 -4.56 -13.77 -2.19
C ALA A 143 -5.39 -13.23 -3.36
N ARG A 144 -6.68 -12.92 -3.14
CA ARG A 144 -7.57 -12.35 -4.15
C ARG A 144 -7.12 -10.95 -4.58
N SER A 145 -6.81 -10.08 -3.62
CA SER A 145 -6.35 -8.71 -3.90
C SER A 145 -5.02 -8.70 -4.66
N THR A 146 -4.06 -9.52 -4.22
CA THR A 146 -2.77 -9.67 -4.89
C THR A 146 -2.93 -10.23 -6.31
N ARG A 147 -3.78 -11.23 -6.48
CA ARG A 147 -4.10 -11.79 -7.80
C ARG A 147 -4.76 -10.76 -8.71
N ALA A 148 -5.73 -9.99 -8.20
CA ALA A 148 -6.42 -8.96 -8.96
C ALA A 148 -5.47 -7.88 -9.52
N MET A 149 -4.42 -7.51 -8.78
CA MET A 149 -3.35 -6.63 -9.25
C MET A 149 -2.53 -7.29 -10.36
N HIS A 150 -2.03 -8.50 -10.11
CA HIS A 150 -1.11 -9.19 -11.02
C HIS A 150 -1.77 -9.57 -12.35
N ASP A 151 -3.06 -9.96 -12.34
CA ASP A 151 -3.83 -10.24 -13.56
C ASP A 151 -4.02 -9.01 -14.45
N ARG A 152 -3.92 -7.81 -13.86
CA ARG A 152 -3.95 -6.53 -14.57
C ARG A 152 -2.55 -6.02 -14.91
N SER A 153 -1.55 -6.89 -14.87
CA SER A 153 -0.14 -6.55 -15.11
C SER A 153 0.41 -5.47 -14.17
N PHE A 154 -0.17 -5.32 -12.99
CA PHE A 154 0.24 -4.37 -11.98
C PHE A 154 0.95 -5.07 -10.82
N ALA A 155 2.11 -4.56 -10.41
CA ALA A 155 2.82 -5.01 -9.22
C ALA A 155 2.90 -3.87 -8.19
N HIS A 156 2.68 -4.21 -6.93
CA HIS A 156 2.72 -3.26 -5.81
C HIS A 156 4.15 -2.75 -5.52
N ASN A 157 5.13 -3.63 -5.71
CA ASN A 157 6.57 -3.42 -5.49
C ASN A 157 7.01 -3.17 -4.02
N ASP A 158 6.08 -3.02 -3.09
CA ASP A 158 6.33 -2.91 -1.65
C ASP A 158 5.18 -3.54 -0.83
N LEU A 159 4.76 -4.76 -1.20
CA LEU A 159 3.64 -5.48 -0.58
C LEU A 159 4.07 -6.12 0.75
N LYS A 160 4.27 -5.28 1.76
CA LYS A 160 4.72 -5.67 3.11
C LYS A 160 3.56 -5.74 4.09
N TRP A 161 3.71 -6.52 5.14
CA TRP A 161 2.71 -6.71 6.19
C TRP A 161 2.27 -5.39 6.85
N ARG A 162 3.17 -4.42 7.03
CA ARG A 162 2.84 -3.08 7.56
C ARG A 162 1.91 -2.25 6.67
N ASN A 163 1.78 -2.62 5.39
CA ASN A 163 0.90 -1.97 4.43
C ASN A 163 -0.43 -2.72 4.27
N LEU A 164 -0.71 -3.67 5.16
CA LEU A 164 -1.89 -4.52 5.20
C LEU A 164 -2.59 -4.31 6.54
N LEU A 165 -3.76 -3.65 6.51
CA LEU A 165 -4.56 -3.38 7.70
C LEU A 165 -5.73 -4.36 7.75
N VAL A 166 -6.11 -4.77 8.96
CA VAL A 166 -7.28 -5.64 9.18
C VAL A 166 -8.16 -5.06 10.26
N ASP A 167 -9.47 -4.97 10.01
CA ASP A 167 -10.47 -4.53 10.97
C ASP A 167 -10.98 -5.69 11.86
N PRO A 168 -11.78 -5.42 12.91
CA PRO A 168 -12.38 -6.45 13.77
C PRO A 168 -13.29 -7.42 13.02
N GLN A 169 -13.85 -7.01 11.88
CA GLN A 169 -14.68 -7.85 11.00
C GLN A 169 -13.84 -8.69 10.04
N ARG A 170 -12.50 -8.72 10.24
CA ARG A 170 -11.52 -9.44 9.43
C ARG A 170 -11.43 -8.96 7.98
N ARG A 171 -11.86 -7.73 7.68
CA ARG A 171 -11.67 -7.14 6.34
C ARG A 171 -10.26 -6.65 6.18
N LEU A 172 -9.65 -7.01 5.07
CA LEU A 172 -8.29 -6.61 4.71
C LEU A 172 -8.30 -5.37 3.83
N TYR A 173 -7.41 -4.43 4.15
CA TYR A 173 -7.18 -3.20 3.40
C TYR A 173 -5.73 -3.09 2.98
N LEU A 174 -5.48 -2.68 1.75
CA LEU A 174 -4.14 -2.38 1.24
C LEU A 174 -3.92 -0.87 1.26
N ILE A 175 -2.81 -0.43 1.84
CA ILE A 175 -2.42 0.98 1.92
C ILE A 175 -1.01 1.19 1.36
N ASP A 176 -0.62 2.44 1.15
CA ASP A 176 0.75 2.88 0.85
C ASP A 176 1.39 2.20 -0.38
N CYS A 177 0.93 2.58 -1.58
CA CYS A 177 1.43 2.03 -2.83
C CYS A 177 2.10 3.08 -3.76
N PRO A 178 3.14 3.81 -3.31
CA PRO A 178 3.80 4.84 -4.14
C PRO A 178 4.70 4.28 -5.23
N THR A 179 5.11 3.00 -5.12
CA THR A 179 6.02 2.33 -6.05
C THR A 179 5.34 1.38 -7.01
N GLY A 180 4.02 1.16 -6.84
CA GLY A 180 3.23 0.29 -7.70
C GLY A 180 3.17 0.81 -9.14
N ALA A 181 3.30 -0.13 -10.09
CA ALA A 181 3.32 0.19 -11.51
C ALA A 181 2.88 -1.01 -12.36
N PHE A 182 2.50 -0.70 -13.60
CA PHE A 182 2.26 -1.72 -14.63
C PHE A 182 3.59 -2.23 -15.20
N TRP A 183 3.68 -3.53 -15.43
CA TRP A 183 4.84 -4.23 -15.94
C TRP A 183 4.40 -5.28 -16.96
N HIS A 184 5.29 -5.66 -17.88
CA HIS A 184 4.97 -6.62 -18.91
C HIS A 184 6.06 -7.70 -19.02
N GLY A 185 5.69 -8.84 -19.61
CA GLY A 185 6.61 -9.94 -19.93
C GLY A 185 7.45 -10.42 -18.72
N PRO A 186 8.76 -10.67 -18.93
CA PRO A 186 9.64 -11.16 -17.87
C PRO A 186 9.77 -10.19 -16.68
N PHE A 187 9.67 -8.89 -16.92
CA PHE A 187 9.73 -7.88 -15.85
C PHE A 187 8.54 -8.02 -14.89
N LEU A 188 7.33 -8.23 -15.42
CA LEU A 188 6.15 -8.51 -14.58
C LEU A 188 6.36 -9.76 -13.72
N GLN A 189 6.85 -10.87 -14.32
CA GLN A 189 7.07 -12.10 -13.57
C GLN A 189 8.06 -11.89 -12.40
N ARG A 190 9.12 -11.14 -12.63
CA ARG A 190 10.09 -10.79 -11.58
C ARG A 190 9.47 -9.94 -10.46
N ARG A 191 8.56 -9.01 -10.81
CA ARG A 191 7.86 -8.16 -9.82
C ARG A 191 6.81 -8.95 -9.04
N ILE A 192 6.11 -9.88 -9.68
CA ILE A 192 5.20 -10.84 -9.02
C ILE A 192 5.96 -11.65 -7.96
N VAL A 193 7.13 -12.21 -8.32
CA VAL A 193 7.96 -12.94 -7.35
C VAL A 193 8.35 -12.04 -6.18
N LYS A 194 8.74 -10.78 -6.44
CA LYS A 194 9.07 -9.80 -5.39
C LYS A 194 7.90 -9.54 -4.45
N ASP A 195 6.69 -9.28 -4.96
CA ASP A 195 5.52 -9.00 -4.13
C ASP A 195 5.18 -10.20 -3.24
N LEU A 196 5.18 -11.41 -3.80
CA LEU A 196 4.96 -12.65 -3.02
C LEU A 196 6.07 -12.89 -2.00
N ALA A 197 7.32 -12.60 -2.33
CA ALA A 197 8.44 -12.71 -1.40
C ALA A 197 8.36 -11.67 -0.27
N CYS A 198 7.90 -10.45 -0.54
CA CYS A 198 7.66 -9.43 0.50
C CYS A 198 6.63 -9.92 1.54
N LEU A 199 5.57 -10.59 1.09
CA LEU A 199 4.58 -11.21 1.97
C LEU A 199 5.18 -12.36 2.77
N ASP A 200 5.97 -13.23 2.12
CA ASP A 200 6.56 -14.41 2.75
C ASP A 200 7.68 -14.06 3.74
N LYS A 201 8.31 -12.88 3.61
CA LYS A 201 9.40 -12.45 4.51
C LYS A 201 9.01 -12.48 5.99
N VAL A 202 7.78 -12.10 6.33
CA VAL A 202 7.23 -12.18 7.69
C VAL A 202 6.45 -13.47 7.90
N ALA A 203 5.69 -13.90 6.89
CA ALA A 203 4.85 -15.10 6.98
C ALA A 203 5.63 -16.36 7.36
N LYS A 204 6.90 -16.50 6.94
CA LYS A 204 7.73 -17.67 7.25
C LYS A 204 7.97 -17.87 8.75
N TYR A 205 7.87 -16.82 9.56
CA TYR A 205 8.05 -16.86 11.01
C TYR A 205 6.72 -16.94 11.78
N GLN A 206 5.62 -16.51 11.18
CA GLN A 206 4.32 -16.39 11.85
C GLN A 206 3.33 -17.50 11.45
N LEU A 207 3.49 -18.06 10.26
CA LEU A 207 2.54 -19.01 9.69
C LEU A 207 3.19 -20.34 9.36
N SER A 208 2.42 -21.43 9.52
CA SER A 208 2.87 -22.77 9.16
C SER A 208 3.11 -22.91 7.65
N ARG A 209 3.91 -23.91 7.26
CA ARG A 209 4.14 -24.25 5.84
C ARG A 209 2.83 -24.52 5.10
N THR A 210 1.87 -25.18 5.75
CA THR A 210 0.55 -25.49 5.18
C THR A 210 -0.28 -24.23 4.93
N GLN A 211 -0.29 -23.27 5.86
CA GLN A 211 -0.99 -21.99 5.69
C GLN A 211 -0.39 -21.17 4.54
N ARG A 212 0.94 -21.08 4.44
CA ARG A 212 1.65 -20.41 3.36
C ARG A 212 1.40 -21.09 2.00
N LEU A 213 1.41 -22.42 1.95
CA LEU A 213 1.05 -23.17 0.75
C LEU A 213 -0.40 -22.93 0.33
N ARG A 214 -1.33 -22.92 1.29
CA ARG A 214 -2.75 -22.60 1.03
C ARG A 214 -2.91 -21.21 0.43
N PHE A 215 -2.23 -20.19 0.98
CA PHE A 215 -2.21 -18.83 0.40
C PHE A 215 -1.74 -18.87 -1.06
N TYR A 216 -0.63 -19.55 -1.35
CA TYR A 216 -0.11 -19.66 -2.72
C TYR A 216 -1.09 -20.32 -3.67
N LEU A 217 -1.74 -21.42 -3.25
CA LEU A 217 -2.76 -22.11 -4.05
C LEU A 217 -4.00 -21.23 -4.29
N GLN A 218 -4.45 -20.49 -3.28
CA GLN A 218 -5.53 -19.51 -3.40
C GLN A 218 -5.17 -18.38 -4.36
N TYR A 219 -3.96 -17.85 -4.26
CA TYR A 219 -3.42 -16.86 -5.20
C TYR A 219 -3.38 -17.40 -6.64
N CYS A 220 -2.95 -18.65 -6.83
CA CYS A 220 -2.94 -19.31 -8.14
C CYS A 220 -4.33 -19.80 -8.60
N GLN A 221 -5.37 -19.70 -7.75
CA GLN A 221 -6.72 -20.24 -7.98
C GLN A 221 -6.71 -21.74 -8.33
N ARG A 222 -5.95 -22.52 -7.56
CA ARG A 222 -5.76 -23.96 -7.76
C ARG A 222 -5.94 -24.75 -6.49
N LYS A 223 -6.31 -26.03 -6.64
CA LYS A 223 -6.43 -27.00 -5.53
C LYS A 223 -5.12 -27.72 -5.20
N ARG A 224 -4.18 -27.80 -6.16
CA ARG A 224 -2.88 -28.49 -6.02
C ARG A 224 -1.80 -27.79 -6.84
N LEU A 225 -0.55 -28.03 -6.46
CA LEU A 225 0.62 -27.56 -7.20
C LEU A 225 0.74 -28.26 -8.56
N VAL A 226 1.28 -27.54 -9.54
CA VAL A 226 1.73 -28.08 -10.82
C VAL A 226 3.25 -27.87 -10.95
N ASP A 227 3.90 -28.55 -11.89
CA ASP A 227 5.38 -28.56 -11.99
C ASP A 227 6.00 -27.16 -12.09
N LYS A 228 5.36 -26.25 -12.84
CA LYS A 228 5.81 -24.86 -12.96
C LYS A 228 5.73 -24.04 -11.66
N ASP A 229 5.03 -24.52 -10.64
CA ASP A 229 4.93 -23.81 -9.35
C ASP A 229 6.19 -24.03 -8.50
N LYS A 230 6.84 -25.18 -8.59
CA LYS A 230 8.04 -25.52 -7.81
C LYS A 230 9.19 -24.51 -8.03
N PRO A 231 9.58 -24.19 -9.28
CA PRO A 231 10.59 -23.16 -9.54
C PRO A 231 10.18 -21.78 -9.02
N ARG A 232 8.92 -21.39 -9.21
CA ARG A 232 8.41 -20.09 -8.73
C ARG A 232 8.45 -20.00 -7.21
N ILE A 233 8.02 -21.04 -6.50
CA ILE A 233 8.09 -21.08 -5.03
C ILE A 233 9.55 -20.96 -4.57
N ARG A 234 10.50 -21.65 -5.20
CA ARG A 234 11.94 -21.50 -4.87
C ARG A 234 12.42 -20.06 -5.07
N GLN A 235 12.02 -19.39 -6.16
CA GLN A 235 12.35 -17.99 -6.40
C GLN A 235 11.78 -17.07 -5.31
N ILE A 236 10.54 -17.33 -4.84
CA ILE A 236 9.93 -16.56 -3.75
C ILE A 236 10.70 -16.75 -2.45
N LEU A 237 10.97 -18.00 -2.08
CA LEU A 237 11.66 -18.32 -0.81
C LEU A 237 13.09 -17.77 -0.76
N ASN A 238 13.78 -17.77 -1.89
CA ASN A 238 15.19 -17.37 -1.98
C ASN A 238 15.36 -15.89 -2.36
N TYR A 239 14.26 -15.13 -2.57
CA TYR A 239 14.33 -13.77 -3.12
C TYR A 239 15.21 -12.83 -2.29
N PHE A 240 15.18 -12.94 -0.96
CA PHE A 240 15.93 -12.09 -0.03
C PHE A 240 17.22 -12.74 0.49
N GLN A 241 17.55 -13.97 0.09
CA GLN A 241 18.84 -14.58 0.49
C GLN A 241 20.00 -13.76 -0.07
N GLY A 242 20.95 -13.40 0.81
CA GLY A 242 22.11 -12.57 0.49
C GLY A 242 21.80 -11.08 0.19
N ARG A 243 20.62 -10.58 0.60
CA ARG A 243 20.19 -9.18 0.43
C ARG A 243 19.69 -8.55 1.73
N GLU A 244 20.05 -9.15 2.86
CA GLU A 244 19.73 -8.64 4.19
C GLU A 244 20.69 -7.52 4.60
#